data_4f2b62989e27bfd7b59d7ec66752af2d
#
_entry.id   4f2b62989e27bfd7b59d7ec66752af2d
#
_cell.length_a   1.000
_cell.length_b   1.000
_cell.length_c   1.000
_cell.angle_alpha   90.00
_cell.angle_beta   90.00
_cell.angle_gamma   90.00
#
_symmetry.space_group_name_H-M   'P 1'
#
loop_
_entity.id
_entity.type
_entity.pdbx_description
1 polymer ?
#
loop_
_entity_poly.entity_id
_entity_poly.type
_entity_poly.pdbx_seq_one_letter_code
_entity_poly.pdbx_strand_id
1 'polypeptide(L)'
;IAFFALLAVGLALEKQLTRRTGRSRKALAAVAILLLGCGYWEQQGFFRPEYEEIQDKWYQDEAFMNEVEAAAGDGAMLFTLPYMKNFENGSLNNMWDYTLLRGPLHSKTLKFTYGAGYGTKNDLWYRETSELEPDAMVAELRTQGMTGIYLDLDGYPVGKTAFAFD
;
A
#
# COMPACT_ATOMS: atom_id res chain seq x y z
N ILE A 1 -22.99 3.80 1.23
CA ILE A 1 -23.69 5.08 0.87
C ILE A 1 -24.01 5.07 -0.63
N ALA A 2 -23.05 4.81 -1.54
CA ALA A 2 -23.25 4.86 -3.00
C ALA A 2 -24.39 3.94 -3.49
N PHE A 3 -24.49 2.71 -2.95
CA PHE A 3 -25.54 1.77 -3.32
C PHE A 3 -26.95 2.32 -3.06
N PHE A 4 -27.19 2.90 -1.89
CA PHE A 4 -28.49 3.47 -1.54
C PHE A 4 -28.83 4.71 -2.36
N ALA A 5 -27.82 5.52 -2.70
CA ALA A 5 -28.01 6.66 -3.57
C ALA A 5 -28.43 6.23 -4.99
N LEU A 6 -27.76 5.21 -5.57
CA LEU A 6 -28.11 4.65 -6.86
C LEU A 6 -29.50 4.02 -6.87
N LEU A 7 -29.86 3.30 -5.80
CA LEU A 7 -31.20 2.72 -5.65
C LEU A 7 -32.28 3.81 -5.61
N ALA A 8 -32.06 4.88 -4.84
CA ALA A 8 -33.00 6.00 -4.75
C ALA A 8 -33.19 6.70 -6.11
N VAL A 9 -32.10 6.91 -6.85
CA VAL A 9 -32.13 7.47 -8.22
C VAL A 9 -32.89 6.54 -9.17
N GLY A 10 -32.64 5.23 -9.11
CA GLY A 10 -33.35 4.22 -9.91
C GLY A 10 -34.86 4.24 -9.68
N LEU A 11 -35.30 4.22 -8.42
CA LEU A 11 -36.70 4.30 -8.04
C LEU A 11 -37.36 5.61 -8.46
N ALA A 12 -36.65 6.73 -8.34
CA ALA A 12 -37.13 8.02 -8.80
C ALA A 12 -37.31 8.09 -10.33
N LEU A 13 -36.37 7.53 -11.09
CA LEU A 13 -36.44 7.41 -12.55
C LEU A 13 -37.60 6.52 -12.96
N GLU A 14 -37.77 5.35 -12.34
CA GLU A 14 -38.88 4.45 -12.61
C GLU A 14 -40.22 5.15 -12.41
N LYS A 15 -40.41 5.81 -11.28
CA LYS A 15 -41.61 6.61 -10.96
C LYS A 15 -41.88 7.71 -12.00
N GLN A 16 -40.86 8.37 -12.50
CA GLN A 16 -41.01 9.42 -13.51
C GLN A 16 -41.30 8.83 -14.90
N LEU A 17 -40.68 7.73 -15.28
CA LEU A 17 -40.88 7.05 -16.55
C LEU A 17 -42.28 6.42 -16.66
N THR A 18 -42.84 5.90 -15.55
CA THR A 18 -44.16 5.32 -15.50
C THR A 18 -45.26 6.39 -15.56
N ARG A 19 -45.00 7.60 -15.04
CA ARG A 19 -45.96 8.74 -15.05
C ARG A 19 -45.99 9.50 -16.39
N ARG A 20 -44.97 9.34 -17.23
CA ARG A 20 -44.87 10.06 -18.51
C ARG A 20 -45.16 9.13 -19.67
N THR A 21 -45.73 9.68 -20.73
CA THR A 21 -46.07 8.98 -21.95
C THR A 21 -45.54 9.71 -23.19
N GLY A 22 -45.42 9.01 -24.29
CA GLY A 22 -45.07 9.59 -25.59
C GLY A 22 -43.66 10.20 -25.62
N ARG A 23 -43.56 11.39 -26.21
CA ARG A 23 -42.29 12.10 -26.46
C ARG A 23 -41.51 12.44 -25.18
N SER A 24 -42.23 12.80 -24.10
CA SER A 24 -41.57 13.15 -22.82
C SER A 24 -40.94 11.96 -22.11
N ARG A 25 -41.52 10.76 -22.25
CA ARG A 25 -40.91 9.50 -21.74
C ARG A 25 -39.64 9.16 -22.50
N LYS A 26 -39.68 9.30 -23.84
CA LYS A 26 -38.46 9.03 -24.68
C LYS A 26 -37.33 10.00 -24.37
N ALA A 27 -37.66 11.30 -24.19
CA ALA A 27 -36.66 12.30 -23.82
C ALA A 27 -36.02 12.02 -22.45
N LEU A 28 -36.81 11.65 -21.45
CA LEU A 28 -36.30 11.31 -20.11
C LEU A 28 -35.40 10.06 -20.16
N ALA A 29 -35.80 9.03 -20.92
CA ALA A 29 -34.98 7.84 -21.11
C ALA A 29 -33.66 8.16 -21.81
N ALA A 30 -33.67 9.02 -22.84
CA ALA A 30 -32.47 9.45 -23.54
C ALA A 30 -31.50 10.20 -22.59
N VAL A 31 -32.01 11.10 -21.77
CA VAL A 31 -31.21 11.81 -20.74
C VAL A 31 -30.60 10.82 -19.73
N ALA A 32 -31.39 9.86 -19.24
CA ALA A 32 -30.88 8.85 -18.30
C ALA A 32 -29.75 7.99 -18.94
N ILE A 33 -29.91 7.57 -20.20
CA ILE A 33 -28.87 6.83 -20.93
C ILE A 33 -27.62 7.69 -21.13
N LEU A 34 -27.78 8.97 -21.47
CA LEU A 34 -26.66 9.88 -21.64
C LEU A 34 -25.88 10.08 -20.31
N LEU A 35 -26.59 10.27 -19.20
CA LEU A 35 -25.98 10.39 -17.87
C LEU A 35 -25.24 9.11 -17.46
N LEU A 36 -25.81 7.92 -17.76
CA LEU A 36 -25.13 6.64 -17.52
C LEU A 36 -23.87 6.52 -18.39
N GLY A 37 -23.95 6.94 -19.66
CA GLY A 37 -22.79 6.95 -20.55
C GLY A 37 -21.68 7.89 -20.08
N CYS A 38 -22.04 9.09 -19.61
CA CYS A 38 -21.09 10.04 -19.03
C CYS A 38 -20.46 9.50 -17.76
N GLY A 39 -21.26 8.92 -16.84
CA GLY A 39 -20.75 8.31 -15.61
C GLY A 39 -19.85 7.11 -15.88
N TYR A 40 -20.19 6.28 -16.86
CA TYR A 40 -19.30 5.19 -17.28
C TYR A 40 -17.98 5.72 -17.87
N TRP A 41 -18.05 6.74 -18.71
CA TRP A 41 -16.87 7.40 -19.28
C TRP A 41 -15.97 8.00 -18.21
N GLU A 42 -16.56 8.70 -17.23
CA GLU A 42 -15.83 9.26 -16.10
C GLU A 42 -15.12 8.18 -15.27
N GLN A 43 -15.79 7.04 -15.06
CA GLN A 43 -15.23 5.90 -14.30
C GLN A 43 -14.15 5.13 -15.06
N GLN A 44 -14.10 5.21 -16.38
CA GLN A 44 -13.02 4.56 -17.15
C GLN A 44 -11.66 5.18 -16.89
N GLY A 45 -11.61 6.37 -16.28
CA GLY A 45 -10.41 7.07 -15.83
C GLY A 45 -9.33 7.15 -16.91
N PHE A 46 -8.76 8.30 -17.10
CA PHE A 46 -7.54 8.44 -17.93
C PHE A 46 -6.29 7.88 -17.26
N PHE A 47 -6.44 7.31 -16.06
CA PHE A 47 -5.35 6.68 -15.35
C PHE A 47 -5.07 5.32 -15.99
N ARG A 48 -4.11 5.33 -16.90
CA ARG A 48 -3.49 4.10 -17.40
C ARG A 48 -2.23 3.89 -16.57
N PRO A 49 -2.23 2.93 -15.64
CA PRO A 49 -1.00 2.58 -14.96
C PRO A 49 0.03 2.10 -16.00
N GLU A 50 1.27 2.49 -15.83
CA GLU A 50 2.38 2.02 -16.66
C GLU A 50 2.70 0.58 -16.26
N TYR A 51 1.92 -0.35 -16.79
CA TYR A 51 2.00 -1.78 -16.43
C TYR A 51 3.39 -2.36 -16.65
N GLU A 52 4.09 -1.95 -17.71
CA GLU A 52 5.44 -2.41 -18.00
C GLU A 52 6.41 -1.99 -16.88
N GLU A 53 6.38 -0.73 -16.44
CA GLU A 53 7.21 -0.24 -15.35
C GLU A 53 6.88 -0.94 -14.01
N ILE A 54 5.59 -1.13 -13.72
CA ILE A 54 5.15 -1.84 -12.52
C ILE A 54 5.62 -3.30 -12.55
N GLN A 55 5.52 -3.95 -13.71
CA GLN A 55 5.95 -5.33 -13.91
C GLN A 55 7.46 -5.48 -13.76
N ASP A 56 8.23 -4.57 -14.34
CA ASP A 56 9.69 -4.58 -14.22
C ASP A 56 10.14 -4.40 -12.77
N LYS A 57 9.53 -3.46 -12.04
CA LYS A 57 9.78 -3.29 -10.59
C LYS A 57 9.41 -4.54 -9.80
N TRP A 58 8.28 -5.16 -10.12
CA TRP A 58 7.85 -6.40 -9.46
C TRP A 58 8.91 -7.51 -9.59
N TYR A 59 9.42 -7.74 -10.80
CA TYR A 59 10.45 -8.76 -11.01
C TYR A 59 11.81 -8.40 -10.41
N GLN A 60 12.16 -7.11 -10.36
CA GLN A 60 13.36 -6.66 -9.67
C GLN A 60 13.26 -6.91 -8.17
N ASP A 61 12.13 -6.60 -7.55
CA ASP A 61 11.87 -6.86 -6.14
C ASP A 61 11.89 -8.36 -5.82
N GLU A 62 11.30 -9.20 -6.68
CA GLU A 62 11.33 -10.65 -6.55
C GLU A 62 12.76 -11.20 -6.62
N ALA A 63 13.55 -10.76 -7.60
CA ALA A 63 14.93 -11.17 -7.74
C ALA A 63 15.76 -10.78 -6.52
N PHE A 64 15.63 -9.53 -6.05
CA PHE A 64 16.30 -9.04 -4.86
C PHE A 64 15.92 -9.85 -3.61
N MET A 65 14.62 -10.08 -3.40
CA MET A 65 14.17 -10.84 -2.23
C MET A 65 14.60 -12.32 -2.24
N ASN A 66 14.71 -12.93 -3.41
CA ASN A 66 15.29 -14.26 -3.54
C ASN A 66 16.77 -14.30 -3.09
N GLU A 67 17.55 -13.26 -3.41
CA GLU A 67 18.93 -13.13 -2.92
C GLU A 67 18.98 -12.92 -1.41
N VAL A 68 18.10 -12.09 -0.86
CA VAL A 68 18.00 -11.88 0.59
C VAL A 68 17.62 -13.16 1.32
N GLU A 69 16.65 -13.93 0.81
CA GLU A 69 16.29 -15.25 1.38
C GLU A 69 17.46 -16.22 1.36
N ALA A 70 18.18 -16.30 0.24
CA ALA A 70 19.35 -17.16 0.12
C ALA A 70 20.47 -16.79 1.11
N ALA A 71 20.64 -15.50 1.39
CA ALA A 71 21.65 -15.01 2.32
C ALA A 71 21.24 -15.16 3.79
N ALA A 72 19.97 -14.86 4.11
CA ALA A 72 19.47 -14.85 5.49
C ALA A 72 19.10 -16.25 6.02
N GLY A 73 18.70 -17.15 5.12
CA GLY A 73 18.20 -18.50 5.45
C GLY A 73 16.71 -18.54 5.76
N ASP A 74 16.14 -19.74 5.69
CA ASP A 74 14.71 -19.96 5.89
C ASP A 74 14.23 -19.52 7.27
N GLY A 75 13.12 -18.77 7.28
CA GLY A 75 12.48 -18.31 8.51
C GLY A 75 13.22 -17.21 9.25
N ALA A 76 14.27 -16.65 8.64
CA ALA A 76 15.00 -15.53 9.23
C ALA A 76 14.10 -14.35 9.56
N MET A 77 14.39 -13.67 10.68
CA MET A 77 13.64 -12.50 11.14
C MET A 77 14.43 -11.23 10.82
N LEU A 78 13.84 -10.37 10.03
CA LEU A 78 14.44 -9.11 9.60
C LEU A 78 13.79 -7.91 10.29
N PHE A 79 14.62 -7.07 10.89
CA PHE A 79 14.20 -5.79 11.41
C PHE A 79 14.14 -4.78 10.28
N THR A 80 12.98 -4.19 10.05
CA THR A 80 12.74 -3.31 8.91
C THR A 80 12.98 -1.85 9.28
N LEU A 81 13.76 -1.12 8.48
CA LEU A 81 14.02 0.31 8.66
C LEU A 81 13.74 1.07 7.34
N PRO A 82 13.32 2.35 7.46
CA PRO A 82 12.97 3.08 8.68
C PRO A 82 11.68 2.58 9.33
N TYR A 83 11.42 2.99 10.57
CA TYR A 83 10.12 2.77 11.16
C TYR A 83 9.04 3.50 10.36
N MET A 84 8.01 2.76 9.98
CA MET A 84 6.79 3.31 9.43
C MET A 84 5.59 2.72 10.18
N LYS A 85 4.69 3.60 10.58
CA LYS A 85 3.42 3.19 11.19
C LYS A 85 2.64 2.32 10.22
N ASN A 86 2.19 1.15 10.64
CA ASN A 86 1.32 0.34 9.82
C ASN A 86 -0.07 0.98 9.77
N PHE A 87 -0.58 1.15 8.56
CA PHE A 87 -1.71 1.94 8.11
C PHE A 87 -1.54 3.46 8.27
N GLU A 88 -1.66 4.16 7.15
CA GLU A 88 -1.76 5.62 7.05
C GLU A 88 -0.59 6.38 7.70
N ASN A 89 0.64 6.01 7.37
CA ASN A 89 1.81 6.77 7.80
C ASN A 89 1.95 8.09 7.01
N GLY A 90 1.46 8.12 5.78
CA GLY A 90 1.76 9.13 4.79
C GLY A 90 3.15 8.91 4.15
N SER A 91 3.60 9.87 3.34
CA SER A 91 4.92 9.79 2.72
C SER A 91 6.03 10.04 3.74
N LEU A 92 7.10 9.24 3.63
CA LEU A 92 8.35 9.42 4.37
C LEU A 92 9.50 9.56 3.35
N ASN A 93 9.97 10.77 3.11
CA ASN A 93 10.91 11.08 2.03
C ASN A 93 10.39 10.57 0.67
N ASN A 94 11.06 9.60 0.05
CA ASN A 94 10.66 9.01 -1.24
C ASN A 94 9.80 7.74 -1.09
N MET A 95 9.49 7.34 0.14
CA MET A 95 8.61 6.20 0.43
C MET A 95 7.16 6.66 0.60
N TRP A 96 6.23 5.83 0.13
CA TRP A 96 4.80 5.96 0.34
C TRP A 96 4.30 4.92 1.34
N ASP A 97 3.06 5.10 1.81
CA ASP A 97 2.37 4.08 2.58
C ASP A 97 2.53 2.71 1.92
N TYR A 98 2.80 1.71 2.72
CA TYR A 98 2.94 0.32 2.30
C TYR A 98 4.20 -0.03 1.47
N THR A 99 5.12 0.91 1.19
CA THR A 99 6.37 0.59 0.46
C THR A 99 7.13 -0.56 1.12
N LEU A 100 7.17 -0.61 2.45
CA LEU A 100 7.84 -1.69 3.19
C LEU A 100 7.17 -3.07 3.05
N LEU A 101 5.97 -3.15 2.48
CA LEU A 101 5.35 -4.45 2.13
C LEU A 101 6.02 -5.14 0.95
N ARG A 102 6.85 -4.45 0.17
CA ARG A 102 7.56 -5.04 -0.97
C ARG A 102 8.39 -6.25 -0.54
N GLY A 103 9.09 -6.18 0.59
CA GLY A 103 9.80 -7.32 1.16
C GLY A 103 8.89 -8.52 1.45
N PRO A 104 7.90 -8.39 2.33
CA PRO A 104 6.96 -9.47 2.65
C PRO A 104 6.19 -10.03 1.45
N LEU A 105 5.86 -9.20 0.45
CA LEU A 105 5.12 -9.64 -0.74
C LEU A 105 5.92 -10.60 -1.63
N HIS A 106 7.23 -10.44 -1.69
CA HIS A 106 8.11 -11.24 -2.53
C HIS A 106 8.84 -12.35 -1.76
N SER A 107 8.80 -12.32 -0.42
CA SER A 107 9.39 -13.36 0.42
C SER A 107 8.44 -14.52 0.68
N LYS A 108 8.98 -15.74 0.72
CA LYS A 108 8.24 -16.96 1.05
C LYS A 108 8.40 -17.38 2.50
N THR A 109 9.56 -17.11 3.10
CA THR A 109 9.91 -17.64 4.42
C THR A 109 10.36 -16.60 5.42
N LEU A 110 10.81 -15.41 4.98
CA LEU A 110 11.30 -14.38 5.87
C LEU A 110 10.18 -13.73 6.68
N LYS A 111 10.52 -13.26 7.87
CA LYS A 111 9.63 -12.54 8.78
C LYS A 111 10.13 -11.12 8.94
N PHE A 112 9.23 -10.16 8.85
CA PHE A 112 9.54 -8.74 8.91
C PHE A 112 8.86 -8.09 10.11
N THR A 113 9.47 -7.06 10.70
CA THR A 113 8.85 -6.31 11.80
C THR A 113 7.77 -5.35 11.34
N TYR A 114 7.81 -4.90 10.08
CA TYR A 114 6.75 -4.08 9.51
C TYR A 114 5.43 -4.84 9.42
N GLY A 115 4.34 -4.17 9.76
CA GLY A 115 2.99 -4.75 9.73
C GLY A 115 2.34 -4.90 11.11
N ALA A 116 3.05 -4.59 12.19
CA ALA A 116 2.46 -4.53 13.53
C ALA A 116 1.37 -3.45 13.59
N GLY A 117 0.21 -3.80 14.18
CA GLY A 117 -0.89 -2.84 14.34
C GLY A 117 -0.48 -1.67 15.23
N TYR A 118 -0.81 -0.45 14.80
CA TYR A 118 -0.45 0.78 15.52
C TYR A 118 -0.91 0.76 17.00
N GLY A 119 -0.01 1.14 17.90
CA GLY A 119 -0.23 1.18 19.35
C GLY A 119 -0.19 -0.18 20.04
N THR A 120 0.06 -1.27 19.35
CA THR A 120 0.31 -2.58 19.96
C THR A 120 1.71 -2.63 20.61
N LYS A 121 1.94 -3.61 21.48
CA LYS A 121 3.27 -3.80 22.10
C LYS A 121 4.37 -3.99 21.05
N ASN A 122 4.07 -4.69 19.97
CA ASN A 122 5.04 -4.94 18.89
C ASN A 122 5.35 -3.66 18.12
N ASP A 123 4.36 -2.81 17.86
CA ASP A 123 4.55 -1.51 17.23
C ASP A 123 5.37 -0.56 18.11
N LEU A 124 5.06 -0.50 19.40
CA LEU A 124 5.83 0.32 20.35
C LEU A 124 7.29 -0.12 20.43
N TRP A 125 7.54 -1.43 20.56
CA TRP A 125 8.88 -1.99 20.55
C TRP A 125 9.61 -1.70 19.24
N TYR A 126 8.96 -1.88 18.10
CA TYR A 126 9.52 -1.59 16.78
C TYR A 126 9.97 -0.12 16.67
N ARG A 127 9.10 0.81 17.07
CA ARG A 127 9.41 2.24 17.07
C ARG A 127 10.56 2.59 18.01
N GLU A 128 10.48 2.17 19.28
CA GLU A 128 11.50 2.44 20.29
C GLU A 128 12.86 1.87 19.88
N THR A 129 12.88 0.65 19.32
CA THR A 129 14.11 0.01 18.85
C THR A 129 14.69 0.75 17.65
N SER A 130 13.86 1.27 16.74
CA SER A 130 14.31 2.03 15.56
C SER A 130 14.96 3.39 15.90
N GLU A 131 14.74 3.91 17.11
CA GLU A 131 15.30 5.18 17.60
C GLU A 131 16.61 4.97 18.40
N LEU A 132 17.03 3.71 18.64
CA LEU A 132 18.26 3.42 19.36
C LEU A 132 19.49 3.74 18.49
N GLU A 133 20.60 4.06 19.19
CA GLU A 133 21.92 4.10 18.54
C GLU A 133 22.29 2.72 17.97
N PRO A 134 23.06 2.64 16.88
CA PRO A 134 23.31 1.41 16.13
C PRO A 134 23.76 0.22 16.99
N ASP A 135 24.71 0.43 17.90
CA ASP A 135 25.23 -0.64 18.77
C ASP A 135 24.17 -1.15 19.75
N ALA A 136 23.38 -0.25 20.32
CA ALA A 136 22.29 -0.60 21.23
C ALA A 136 21.17 -1.32 20.47
N MET A 137 20.84 -0.85 19.26
CA MET A 137 19.86 -1.50 18.39
C MET A 137 20.29 -2.93 18.06
N VAL A 138 21.52 -3.15 17.61
CA VAL A 138 22.04 -4.50 17.29
C VAL A 138 21.99 -5.40 18.53
N ALA A 139 22.34 -4.89 19.70
CA ALA A 139 22.25 -5.64 20.96
C ALA A 139 20.80 -6.07 21.26
N GLU A 140 19.85 -5.16 21.15
CA GLU A 140 18.42 -5.45 21.35
C GLU A 140 17.90 -6.46 20.32
N LEU A 141 18.21 -6.26 19.04
CA LEU A 141 17.79 -7.16 17.95
C LEU A 141 18.29 -8.60 18.17
N ARG A 142 19.51 -8.77 18.67
CA ARG A 142 20.06 -10.10 19.00
C ARG A 142 19.28 -10.77 20.14
N THR A 143 18.83 -10.01 21.16
CA THR A 143 18.05 -10.58 22.25
C THR A 143 16.68 -11.09 21.77
N GLN A 144 16.12 -10.48 20.73
CA GLN A 144 14.85 -10.88 20.12
C GLN A 144 15.04 -11.97 19.05
N GLY A 145 16.26 -12.41 18.78
CA GLY A 145 16.54 -13.43 17.76
C GLY A 145 16.41 -12.93 16.31
N MET A 146 16.54 -11.63 16.11
CA MET A 146 16.59 -11.07 14.76
C MET A 146 17.88 -11.50 14.06
N THR A 147 17.74 -11.85 12.77
CA THR A 147 18.85 -12.37 11.95
C THR A 147 19.56 -11.25 11.18
N GLY A 148 18.83 -10.19 10.83
CA GLY A 148 19.36 -9.09 10.04
C GLY A 148 18.47 -7.84 10.06
N ILE A 149 18.93 -6.82 9.37
CA ILE A 149 18.21 -5.55 9.19
C ILE A 149 17.89 -5.40 7.70
N TYR A 150 16.63 -5.15 7.40
CA TYR A 150 16.15 -4.76 6.08
C TYR A 150 16.00 -3.24 6.05
N LEU A 151 16.89 -2.57 5.33
CA LEU A 151 16.96 -1.11 5.25
C LEU A 151 16.48 -0.63 3.89
N ASP A 152 15.39 0.14 3.85
CA ASP A 152 14.95 0.85 2.66
C ASP A 152 15.53 2.27 2.65
N LEU A 153 16.44 2.53 1.70
CA LEU A 153 17.16 3.79 1.62
C LEU A 153 16.29 4.96 1.17
N ASP A 154 15.20 4.69 0.47
CA ASP A 154 14.25 5.73 0.03
C ASP A 154 13.54 6.41 1.20
N GLY A 155 13.54 5.80 2.36
CA GLY A 155 13.01 6.37 3.59
C GLY A 155 13.91 7.40 4.28
N TYR A 156 15.12 7.62 3.76
CA TYR A 156 16.08 8.57 4.32
C TYR A 156 16.36 9.74 3.38
N PRO A 157 16.69 10.93 3.89
CA PRO A 157 17.13 12.03 3.07
C PRO A 157 18.41 11.65 2.30
N VAL A 158 18.52 12.09 1.05
CA VAL A 158 19.70 11.84 0.21
C VAL A 158 20.98 12.25 0.96
N GLY A 159 21.89 11.30 1.14
CA GLY A 159 23.16 11.52 1.84
C GLY A 159 23.09 11.45 3.37
N LYS A 160 21.94 11.07 3.95
CA LYS A 160 21.78 10.83 5.39
C LYS A 160 21.16 9.46 5.58
N THR A 161 21.93 8.42 5.46
CA THR A 161 21.55 7.11 5.99
C THR A 161 21.81 7.10 7.51
N ALA A 162 20.89 6.55 8.31
CA ALA A 162 21.09 6.40 9.76
C ALA A 162 22.34 5.55 10.09
N PHE A 163 22.83 4.83 9.13
CA PHE A 163 24.05 4.02 9.20
C PHE A 163 25.04 4.55 8.15
N ALA A 164 26.05 5.32 8.56
CA ALA A 164 27.26 5.46 7.79
C ALA A 164 27.97 4.10 7.90
N PHE A 165 27.87 3.29 6.86
CA PHE A 165 28.75 2.14 6.70
C PHE A 165 30.09 2.69 6.19
N ASP A 166 31.05 2.89 7.08
CA ASP A 166 32.45 3.10 6.77
C ASP A 166 33.08 1.76 6.35
#